data_492d89e4eff4745eb7ede7c4d168df49
#
_entry.id   492d89e4eff4745eb7ede7c4d168df49
#
_cell.length_a   1.000
_cell.length_b   1.000
_cell.length_c   1.000
_cell.angle_alpha   90.00
_cell.angle_beta   90.00
_cell.angle_gamma   90.00
#
_symmetry.space_group_name_H-M   'P 1'
#
loop_
_entity.id
_entity.type
_entity.pdbx_description
1 polymer ?
#
loop_
_entity_poly.entity_id
_entity_poly.type
_entity_poly.pdbx_seq_one_letter_code
_entity_poly.pdbx_strand_id
1 'polypeptide(L)'
;MPAFNTIAVSRSGQIATITIQSKDRKALTGPHVEIGVAMSELRYDNSVRVVILTGDDAFFLPPKGSPKASGHTPGHDWDLTQGMHRTYQSIIEIEKPVIARVPGHAIGFGSSLVFACDLVIAAEDAIFCDHHLAMGKSLQGGRTDFGTVPGDGGTVFVPLHMSPCLAKEYLWLAKEITAKELAAARIINAAVPRAQLDATVDAMAKALLERTPYSLALAKRAANKVFAERFNLTYDLAWSYELLNFFQHGQSPDERGVSSL
;
A
#
# COMPACT_ATOMS: atom_id res chain seq x y z
N MET A 1 7.29 21.74 -3.28
CA MET A 1 7.00 20.40 -3.76
C MET A 1 6.73 20.43 -5.24
N PRO A 2 7.11 19.39 -6.01
CA PRO A 2 6.69 19.27 -7.40
C PRO A 2 5.16 19.23 -7.50
N ALA A 3 4.61 19.52 -8.67
CA ALA A 3 3.21 19.30 -8.94
C ALA A 3 2.96 17.78 -9.09
N PHE A 4 1.98 17.24 -8.38
CA PHE A 4 1.56 15.85 -8.46
C PHE A 4 0.27 15.74 -9.28
N ASN A 5 0.10 14.63 -9.99
CA ASN A 5 -1.07 14.36 -10.83
C ASN A 5 -2.09 13.44 -10.15
N THR A 6 -1.61 12.52 -9.32
CA THR A 6 -2.42 11.43 -8.75
C THR A 6 -2.53 11.49 -7.23
N ILE A 7 -1.80 12.39 -6.60
CA ILE A 7 -1.91 12.66 -5.17
C ILE A 7 -2.05 14.17 -4.93
N ALA A 8 -2.60 14.52 -3.77
CA ALA A 8 -2.56 15.89 -3.24
C ALA A 8 -1.85 15.88 -1.89
N VAL A 9 -1.05 16.92 -1.65
CA VAL A 9 -0.39 17.12 -0.35
C VAL A 9 -0.93 18.39 0.29
N SER A 10 -1.55 18.24 1.45
CA SER A 10 -2.05 19.35 2.27
C SER A 10 -1.35 19.40 3.62
N ARG A 11 -1.48 20.52 4.33
CA ARG A 11 -0.88 20.72 5.64
C ARG A 11 -1.85 21.38 6.61
N SER A 12 -1.81 20.91 7.85
CA SER A 12 -2.52 21.51 8.98
C SER A 12 -1.58 21.53 10.19
N GLY A 13 -1.04 22.69 10.53
CA GLY A 13 0.01 22.80 11.55
C GLY A 13 1.21 21.91 11.22
N GLN A 14 1.57 21.01 12.11
CA GLN A 14 2.71 20.10 11.97
C GLN A 14 2.34 18.74 11.32
N ILE A 15 1.13 18.61 10.77
CA ILE A 15 0.64 17.41 10.11
C ILE A 15 0.60 17.65 8.61
N ALA A 16 1.20 16.75 7.83
CA ALA A 16 1.02 16.69 6.38
C ALA A 16 0.10 15.53 6.03
N THR A 17 -0.82 15.75 5.10
CA THR A 17 -1.71 14.71 4.58
C THR A 17 -1.43 14.50 3.10
N ILE A 18 -1.08 13.27 2.72
CA ILE A 18 -1.00 12.80 1.34
C ILE A 18 -2.32 12.10 1.03
N THR A 19 -3.10 12.68 0.12
CA THR A 19 -4.37 12.11 -0.33
C THR A 19 -4.20 11.53 -1.73
N ILE A 20 -4.46 10.23 -1.88
CA ILE A 20 -4.47 9.55 -3.17
C ILE A 20 -5.74 9.95 -3.90
N GLN A 21 -5.61 10.49 -5.11
CA GLN A 21 -6.73 10.95 -5.92
C GLN A 21 -7.10 9.91 -6.97
N SER A 22 -8.36 9.48 -6.96
CA SER A 22 -8.84 8.45 -7.89
C SER A 22 -9.10 8.92 -9.31
N LYS A 23 -9.02 10.24 -9.56
CA LYS A 23 -9.53 10.87 -10.81
C LYS A 23 -8.71 10.56 -12.06
N ASP A 24 -7.43 10.29 -11.95
CA ASP A 24 -6.58 10.00 -13.13
C ASP A 24 -6.03 8.57 -13.10
N ARG A 25 -6.90 7.61 -13.47
CA ARG A 25 -6.56 6.19 -13.54
C ARG A 25 -5.68 5.82 -14.75
N LYS A 26 -5.33 6.78 -15.62
CA LYS A 26 -4.57 6.51 -16.86
C LYS A 26 -3.07 6.44 -16.62
N ALA A 27 -2.55 7.06 -15.58
CA ALA A 27 -1.14 6.98 -15.23
C ALA A 27 -0.85 5.66 -14.50
N LEU A 28 -0.32 4.67 -15.21
CA LEU A 28 0.07 3.37 -14.64
C LEU A 28 1.07 3.51 -13.48
N THR A 29 1.92 4.52 -13.55
CA THR A 29 2.97 4.79 -12.56
C THR A 29 2.57 5.77 -11.45
N GLY A 30 1.46 6.50 -11.60
CA GLY A 30 1.07 7.64 -10.78
C GLY A 30 1.31 7.50 -9.27
N PRO A 31 0.36 6.93 -8.50
CA PRO A 31 0.47 6.89 -7.04
C PRO A 31 1.68 6.08 -6.56
N HIS A 32 2.07 5.03 -7.30
CA HIS A 32 3.22 4.17 -6.98
C HIS A 32 4.55 4.93 -6.94
N VAL A 33 4.66 6.01 -7.71
CA VAL A 33 5.86 6.85 -7.79
C VAL A 33 5.71 8.13 -6.96
N GLU A 34 4.56 8.80 -7.09
CA GLU A 34 4.36 10.13 -6.52
C GLU A 34 4.34 10.11 -4.99
N ILE A 35 3.83 9.03 -4.36
CA ILE A 35 3.86 8.87 -2.90
C ILE A 35 5.30 8.86 -2.39
N GLY A 36 6.19 8.11 -3.04
CA GLY A 36 7.60 8.05 -2.66
C GLY A 36 8.31 9.39 -2.78
N VAL A 37 8.00 10.15 -3.83
CA VAL A 37 8.53 11.51 -4.01
C VAL A 37 8.03 12.43 -2.90
N ALA A 38 6.72 12.43 -2.63
CA ALA A 38 6.13 13.26 -1.57
C ALA A 38 6.69 12.90 -0.18
N MET A 39 6.82 11.62 0.14
CA MET A 39 7.42 11.16 1.41
C MET A 39 8.88 11.62 1.54
N SER A 40 9.66 11.55 0.45
CA SER A 40 11.06 12.00 0.42
C SER A 40 11.16 13.51 0.67
N GLU A 41 10.28 14.32 0.09
CA GLU A 41 10.21 15.76 0.34
C GLU A 41 9.81 16.06 1.81
N LEU A 42 8.79 15.36 2.31
CA LEU A 42 8.32 15.54 3.68
C LEU A 42 9.36 15.10 4.72
N ARG A 43 10.26 14.18 4.39
CA ARG A 43 11.36 13.76 5.27
C ARG A 43 12.21 14.96 5.71
N TYR A 44 12.54 15.85 4.78
CA TYR A 44 13.40 17.02 5.03
C TYR A 44 12.64 18.27 5.46
N ASP A 45 11.31 18.24 5.50
CA ASP A 45 10.50 19.36 5.94
C ASP A 45 10.36 19.40 7.47
N ASN A 46 11.19 20.19 8.13
CA ASN A 46 11.20 20.30 9.58
C ASN A 46 9.92 20.90 10.19
N SER A 47 9.04 21.51 9.37
CA SER A 47 7.74 21.98 9.83
C SER A 47 6.72 20.86 10.01
N VAL A 48 6.96 19.67 9.43
CA VAL A 48 6.09 18.50 9.50
C VAL A 48 6.63 17.49 10.51
N ARG A 49 5.78 16.97 11.39
CA ARG A 49 6.11 15.99 12.41
C ARG A 49 5.34 14.68 12.29
N VAL A 50 4.17 14.70 11.68
CA VAL A 50 3.32 13.52 11.43
C VAL A 50 2.85 13.55 10.00
N VAL A 51 2.82 12.40 9.35
CA VAL A 51 2.28 12.23 8.00
C VAL A 51 1.04 11.34 8.06
N ILE A 52 -0.03 11.77 7.39
CA ILE A 52 -1.22 10.96 7.16
C ILE A 52 -1.23 10.57 5.68
N LEU A 53 -1.37 9.28 5.40
CA LEU A 53 -1.60 8.75 4.05
C LEU A 53 -3.05 8.29 3.96
N THR A 54 -3.80 8.78 2.97
CA THR A 54 -5.22 8.47 2.83
C THR A 54 -5.65 8.37 1.37
N GLY A 55 -6.76 7.70 1.14
CA GLY A 55 -7.49 7.68 -0.14
C GLY A 55 -8.81 8.43 -0.07
N ASP A 56 -9.69 8.17 -1.03
CA ASP A 56 -11.06 8.65 -1.05
C ASP A 56 -12.01 7.72 -0.28
N ASP A 57 -13.29 8.09 -0.21
CA ASP A 57 -14.29 7.36 0.58
C ASP A 57 -14.63 5.97 0.04
N ALA A 58 -14.35 5.68 -1.22
CA ALA A 58 -14.63 4.37 -1.82
C ALA A 58 -13.43 3.42 -1.65
N PHE A 59 -12.23 3.92 -1.89
CA PHE A 59 -11.02 3.13 -1.83
C PHE A 59 -9.86 3.93 -1.22
N PHE A 60 -9.04 3.25 -0.42
CA PHE A 60 -7.75 3.81 0.00
C PHE A 60 -6.86 4.07 -1.23
N LEU A 61 -6.79 3.09 -2.11
CA LEU A 61 -6.25 3.21 -3.46
C LEU A 61 -7.16 2.38 -4.39
N PRO A 62 -7.78 2.99 -5.40
CA PRO A 62 -8.66 2.26 -6.30
C PRO A 62 -7.92 1.13 -7.01
N PRO A 63 -8.48 -0.09 -7.05
CA PRO A 63 -7.88 -1.19 -7.78
C PRO A 63 -7.85 -0.81 -9.27
N LYS A 64 -6.71 -0.96 -9.90
CA LYS A 64 -6.64 -0.92 -11.37
C LYS A 64 -7.23 -2.21 -11.92
N GLY A 65 -7.99 -2.11 -13.00
CA GLY A 65 -8.28 -3.28 -13.82
C GLY A 65 -6.94 -3.88 -14.30
N SER A 66 -6.91 -5.20 -14.51
CA SER A 66 -5.71 -5.88 -15.01
C SER A 66 -5.02 -5.06 -16.08
N PRO A 67 -3.72 -4.75 -15.94
CA PRO A 67 -2.98 -4.18 -17.04
C PRO A 67 -3.10 -5.16 -18.20
N LYS A 68 -3.54 -4.67 -19.37
CA LYS A 68 -3.38 -5.48 -20.56
C LYS A 68 -1.88 -5.74 -20.73
N ALA A 69 -1.50 -6.97 -21.00
CA ALA A 69 -0.11 -7.37 -21.25
C ALA A 69 0.62 -6.43 -22.24
N SER A 70 -0.14 -5.79 -23.15
CA SER A 70 0.35 -4.80 -24.11
C SER A 70 0.84 -3.46 -23.50
N GLY A 71 0.67 -3.23 -22.20
CA GLY A 71 1.13 -2.01 -21.53
C GLY A 71 2.51 -2.16 -20.86
N HIS A 72 3.02 -3.37 -20.74
CA HIS A 72 4.33 -3.63 -20.13
C HIS A 72 5.44 -3.46 -21.17
N THR A 73 6.30 -2.47 -20.96
CA THR A 73 7.54 -2.29 -21.71
C THR A 73 8.70 -2.23 -20.71
N PRO A 74 9.92 -2.62 -21.11
CA PRO A 74 11.07 -2.58 -20.19
C PRO A 74 11.29 -1.23 -19.52
N GLY A 75 11.08 -0.13 -20.24
CA GLY A 75 11.21 1.22 -19.68
C GLY A 75 10.10 1.54 -18.65
N HIS A 76 8.86 1.25 -18.99
CA HIS A 76 7.73 1.44 -18.08
C HIS A 76 7.87 0.59 -16.81
N ASP A 77 8.23 -0.68 -16.97
CA ASP A 77 8.38 -1.60 -15.83
C ASP A 77 9.56 -1.20 -14.93
N TRP A 78 10.62 -0.64 -15.52
CA TRP A 78 11.72 -0.06 -14.78
C TRP A 78 11.28 1.15 -13.94
N ASP A 79 10.56 2.10 -14.52
CA ASP A 79 10.08 3.29 -13.82
C ASP A 79 9.12 2.91 -12.69
N LEU A 80 8.24 1.94 -12.93
CA LEU A 80 7.32 1.41 -11.93
C LEU A 80 8.09 0.73 -10.78
N THR A 81 9.06 -0.11 -11.11
CA THR A 81 9.94 -0.79 -10.13
C THR A 81 10.65 0.21 -9.23
N GLN A 82 11.31 1.21 -9.81
CA GLN A 82 12.02 2.23 -9.06
C GLN A 82 11.07 3.07 -8.20
N GLY A 83 9.90 3.40 -8.73
CA GLY A 83 8.89 4.20 -8.03
C GLY A 83 8.31 3.49 -6.82
N MET A 84 7.89 2.24 -6.96
CA MET A 84 7.35 1.43 -5.86
C MET A 84 8.40 1.15 -4.79
N HIS A 85 9.61 0.78 -5.21
CA HIS A 85 10.73 0.56 -4.28
C HIS A 85 10.96 1.81 -3.43
N ARG A 86 11.07 2.99 -4.07
CA ARG A 86 11.24 4.27 -3.38
C ARG A 86 10.07 4.59 -2.46
N THR A 87 8.85 4.28 -2.86
CA THR A 87 7.66 4.53 -2.04
C THR A 87 7.74 3.77 -0.72
N TYR A 88 7.99 2.47 -0.75
CA TYR A 88 8.11 1.68 0.47
C TYR A 88 9.32 2.07 1.31
N GLN A 89 10.47 2.23 0.68
CA GLN A 89 11.67 2.67 1.37
C GLN A 89 11.45 4.01 2.09
N SER A 90 10.80 4.96 1.42
CA SER A 90 10.52 6.28 2.01
C SER A 90 9.55 6.19 3.20
N ILE A 91 8.54 5.32 3.16
CA ILE A 91 7.61 5.10 4.29
C ILE A 91 8.36 4.48 5.48
N ILE A 92 9.21 3.48 5.22
CA ILE A 92 9.98 2.79 6.27
C ILE A 92 11.01 3.73 6.92
N GLU A 93 11.69 4.56 6.12
CA GLU A 93 12.86 5.34 6.54
C GLU A 93 12.53 6.75 7.02
N ILE A 94 11.36 7.32 6.66
CA ILE A 94 11.00 8.65 7.13
C ILE A 94 10.95 8.68 8.67
N GLU A 95 11.70 9.58 9.29
CA GLU A 95 11.79 9.71 10.75
C GLU A 95 10.56 10.39 11.39
N LYS A 96 9.41 10.27 10.73
CA LYS A 96 8.12 10.81 11.18
C LYS A 96 7.10 9.68 11.16
N PRO A 97 6.22 9.57 12.15
CA PRO A 97 5.12 8.61 12.10
C PRO A 97 4.26 8.80 10.86
N VAL A 98 3.91 7.69 10.22
CA VAL A 98 2.99 7.64 9.09
C VAL A 98 1.72 6.90 9.53
N ILE A 99 0.59 7.61 9.52
CA ILE A 99 -0.72 7.06 9.83
C ILE A 99 -1.46 6.77 8.53
N ALA A 100 -1.86 5.53 8.29
CA ALA A 100 -2.83 5.20 7.27
C ALA A 100 -4.24 5.51 7.79
N ARG A 101 -4.90 6.49 7.18
CA ARG A 101 -6.34 6.76 7.34
C ARG A 101 -7.06 6.05 6.20
N VAL A 102 -7.81 5.00 6.53
CA VAL A 102 -8.45 4.11 5.55
C VAL A 102 -9.97 4.35 5.52
N PRO A 103 -10.47 5.28 4.67
CA PRO A 103 -11.88 5.62 4.64
C PRO A 103 -12.71 4.62 3.84
N GLY A 104 -12.10 3.90 2.92
CA GLY A 104 -12.72 2.94 2.02
C GLY A 104 -11.88 1.68 1.88
N HIS A 105 -12.19 0.83 0.88
CA HIS A 105 -11.54 -0.46 0.71
C HIS A 105 -10.05 -0.33 0.38
N ALA A 106 -9.23 -1.19 0.98
CA ALA A 106 -7.79 -1.31 0.73
C ALA A 106 -7.50 -2.63 0.01
N ILE A 107 -7.34 -2.56 -1.32
CA ILE A 107 -7.25 -3.74 -2.19
C ILE A 107 -5.90 -3.76 -2.92
N GLY A 108 -5.26 -4.94 -3.00
CA GLY A 108 -3.99 -5.14 -3.71
C GLY A 108 -2.91 -4.20 -3.19
N PHE A 109 -2.28 -3.42 -4.07
CA PHE A 109 -1.28 -2.41 -3.71
C PHE A 109 -1.75 -1.44 -2.62
N GLY A 110 -3.06 -1.09 -2.59
CA GLY A 110 -3.63 -0.28 -1.53
C GLY A 110 -3.52 -0.95 -0.15
N SER A 111 -3.77 -2.25 -0.07
CA SER A 111 -3.56 -3.04 1.15
C SER A 111 -2.08 -3.09 1.55
N SER A 112 -1.20 -3.34 0.58
CA SER A 112 0.25 -3.37 0.81
C SER A 112 0.78 -2.03 1.35
N LEU A 113 0.31 -0.90 0.81
CA LEU A 113 0.65 0.44 1.30
C LEU A 113 0.18 0.68 2.73
N VAL A 114 -1.05 0.26 3.07
CA VAL A 114 -1.58 0.40 4.42
C VAL A 114 -0.71 -0.36 5.42
N PHE A 115 -0.35 -1.62 5.12
CA PHE A 115 0.51 -2.42 5.99
C PHE A 115 1.98 -1.98 6.01
N ALA A 116 2.41 -1.12 5.10
CA ALA A 116 3.73 -0.47 5.18
C ALA A 116 3.76 0.74 6.13
N CYS A 117 2.60 1.30 6.49
CA CYS A 117 2.51 2.44 7.41
C CYS A 117 2.72 2.02 8.87
N ASP A 118 3.07 2.99 9.73
CA ASP A 118 3.36 2.71 11.15
C ASP A 118 2.09 2.45 11.97
N LEU A 119 0.99 3.14 11.65
CA LEU A 119 -0.28 3.07 12.35
C LEU A 119 -1.43 3.05 11.35
N VAL A 120 -2.46 2.27 11.65
CA VAL A 120 -3.61 2.08 10.76
C VAL A 120 -4.91 2.31 11.50
N ILE A 121 -5.71 3.27 11.01
CA ILE A 121 -7.06 3.57 11.50
C ILE A 121 -8.01 3.52 10.30
N ALA A 122 -9.04 2.69 10.36
CA ALA A 122 -9.93 2.43 9.25
C ALA A 122 -11.40 2.65 9.59
N ALA A 123 -12.23 2.93 8.58
CA ALA A 123 -13.66 2.78 8.70
C ALA A 123 -13.99 1.30 8.91
N GLU A 124 -14.89 0.97 9.84
CA GLU A 124 -15.16 -0.41 10.26
C GLU A 124 -15.70 -1.31 9.14
N ASP A 125 -16.34 -0.70 8.13
CA ASP A 125 -16.89 -1.34 6.93
C ASP A 125 -15.89 -1.45 5.77
N ALA A 126 -14.68 -0.90 5.91
CA ALA A 126 -13.64 -1.03 4.91
C ALA A 126 -13.18 -2.50 4.77
N ILE A 127 -13.05 -2.96 3.53
CA ILE A 127 -12.56 -4.29 3.20
C ILE A 127 -11.08 -4.21 2.87
N PHE A 128 -10.31 -5.12 3.43
CA PHE A 128 -8.91 -5.38 3.09
C PHE A 128 -8.83 -6.70 2.33
N CYS A 129 -8.12 -6.69 1.22
CA CYS A 129 -7.94 -7.87 0.39
C CYS A 129 -6.67 -7.74 -0.45
N ASP A 130 -5.93 -8.81 -0.59
CA ASP A 130 -4.93 -8.92 -1.64
C ASP A 130 -5.49 -9.79 -2.78
N HIS A 131 -5.84 -9.16 -3.89
CA HIS A 131 -6.56 -9.83 -4.98
C HIS A 131 -5.63 -10.39 -6.07
N HIS A 132 -4.31 -10.30 -5.94
CA HIS A 132 -3.36 -10.64 -7.01
C HIS A 132 -3.55 -12.06 -7.54
N LEU A 133 -3.66 -13.06 -6.67
CA LEU A 133 -3.89 -14.45 -7.10
C LEU A 133 -5.32 -14.72 -7.60
N ALA A 134 -6.26 -13.82 -7.33
CA ALA A 134 -7.66 -13.94 -7.73
C ALA A 134 -8.09 -12.86 -8.74
N MET A 135 -7.16 -12.22 -9.46
CA MET A 135 -7.48 -11.16 -10.44
C MET A 135 -8.53 -11.57 -11.47
N GLY A 136 -8.74 -12.87 -11.67
CA GLY A 136 -9.83 -13.40 -12.48
C GLY A 136 -11.23 -13.27 -11.90
N LYS A 137 -11.37 -12.93 -10.60
CA LYS A 137 -12.65 -12.78 -9.90
C LYS A 137 -12.73 -11.40 -9.27
N SER A 138 -12.63 -10.35 -10.07
CA SER A 138 -12.69 -8.99 -9.54
C SER A 138 -14.04 -8.70 -8.90
N LEU A 139 -14.02 -7.96 -7.78
CA LEU A 139 -15.21 -7.37 -7.13
C LEU A 139 -16.08 -6.54 -8.10
N GLN A 140 -15.60 -6.22 -9.29
CA GLN A 140 -16.28 -5.46 -10.34
C GLN A 140 -16.76 -6.33 -11.52
N GLY A 141 -16.78 -7.66 -11.37
CA GLY A 141 -17.40 -8.57 -12.35
C GLY A 141 -16.59 -8.82 -13.65
N GLY A 142 -15.36 -8.35 -13.72
CA GLY A 142 -14.46 -8.65 -14.85
C GLY A 142 -13.67 -9.94 -14.56
N ARG A 143 -13.73 -10.92 -15.49
CA ARG A 143 -12.89 -12.11 -15.41
C ARG A 143 -11.61 -11.88 -16.19
N THR A 144 -10.46 -11.92 -15.50
CA THR A 144 -9.16 -12.14 -16.13
C THR A 144 -8.71 -13.55 -15.80
N ASP A 145 -8.23 -14.29 -16.76
CA ASP A 145 -7.90 -15.72 -16.60
C ASP A 145 -6.55 -15.95 -15.92
N PHE A 146 -6.02 -14.94 -15.20
CA PHE A 146 -4.74 -15.11 -14.55
C PHE A 146 -4.66 -14.43 -13.18
N GLY A 147 -4.05 -15.12 -12.24
CA GLY A 147 -3.54 -14.54 -11.01
C GLY A 147 -2.05 -14.19 -11.17
N THR A 148 -1.58 -13.24 -10.39
CA THR A 148 -0.15 -12.90 -10.31
C THR A 148 0.34 -12.98 -8.88
N VAL A 149 1.65 -13.04 -8.70
CA VAL A 149 2.28 -12.99 -7.36
C VAL A 149 1.97 -11.63 -6.73
N PRO A 150 1.60 -11.56 -5.44
CA PRO A 150 1.46 -10.28 -4.72
C PRO A 150 2.84 -9.69 -4.41
N GLY A 151 3.57 -9.32 -5.47
CA GLY A 151 4.95 -8.86 -5.44
C GLY A 151 5.10 -7.38 -5.17
N ASP A 152 4.03 -6.62 -5.37
CA ASP A 152 3.96 -5.17 -5.17
C ASP A 152 3.97 -4.74 -3.67
N GLY A 153 4.24 -5.67 -2.76
CA GLY A 153 4.38 -5.44 -1.31
C GLY A 153 3.59 -6.41 -0.43
N GLY A 154 2.57 -7.10 -0.96
CA GLY A 154 1.74 -8.02 -0.19
C GLY A 154 2.56 -9.10 0.51
N THR A 155 3.46 -9.80 -0.20
CA THR A 155 4.34 -10.83 0.36
C THR A 155 5.39 -10.28 1.33
N VAL A 156 5.63 -8.98 1.33
CA VAL A 156 6.58 -8.31 2.24
C VAL A 156 5.90 -7.95 3.56
N PHE A 157 4.81 -7.16 3.48
CA PHE A 157 4.25 -6.49 4.66
C PHE A 157 3.17 -7.30 5.36
N VAL A 158 2.32 -8.04 4.64
CA VAL A 158 1.25 -8.83 5.26
C VAL A 158 1.78 -9.83 6.30
N PRO A 159 2.88 -10.59 6.06
CA PRO A 159 3.42 -11.52 7.05
C PRO A 159 4.06 -10.86 8.27
N LEU A 160 4.26 -9.53 8.28
CA LEU A 160 4.73 -8.78 9.45
C LEU A 160 3.59 -8.43 10.41
N HIS A 161 2.34 -8.45 9.92
CA HIS A 161 1.16 -8.09 10.71
C HIS A 161 0.30 -9.29 11.09
N MET A 162 0.39 -10.40 10.35
CA MET A 162 -0.45 -11.58 10.51
C MET A 162 0.38 -12.82 10.82
N SER A 163 -0.24 -13.80 11.49
CA SER A 163 0.39 -15.12 11.62
C SER A 163 0.66 -15.73 10.23
N PRO A 164 1.68 -16.61 10.08
CA PRO A 164 2.01 -17.18 8.77
C PRO A 164 0.85 -17.88 8.07
N CYS A 165 -0.04 -18.53 8.82
CA CYS A 165 -1.22 -19.20 8.25
C CYS A 165 -2.25 -18.18 7.73
N LEU A 166 -2.55 -17.17 8.53
CA LEU A 166 -3.50 -16.13 8.15
C LEU A 166 -2.97 -15.27 6.97
N ALA A 167 -1.67 -14.95 6.96
CA ALA A 167 -1.04 -14.25 5.86
C ALA A 167 -1.16 -15.02 4.54
N LYS A 168 -0.93 -16.34 4.56
CA LYS A 168 -1.08 -17.20 3.38
C LYS A 168 -2.54 -17.30 2.93
N GLU A 169 -3.48 -17.46 3.88
CA GLU A 169 -4.90 -17.47 3.57
C GLU A 169 -5.34 -16.15 2.92
N TYR A 170 -4.91 -15.02 3.48
CA TYR A 170 -5.17 -13.68 2.96
C TYR A 170 -4.61 -13.50 1.53
N LEU A 171 -3.33 -13.84 1.33
CA LEU A 171 -2.65 -13.66 0.03
C LEU A 171 -3.10 -14.70 -1.01
N TRP A 172 -3.21 -15.98 -0.64
CA TRP A 172 -3.40 -17.05 -1.62
C TRP A 172 -4.86 -17.24 -2.03
N LEU A 173 -5.79 -16.98 -1.11
CA LEU A 173 -7.22 -17.12 -1.37
C LEU A 173 -7.90 -15.78 -1.67
N ALA A 174 -7.14 -14.69 -1.71
CA ALA A 174 -7.68 -13.33 -1.82
C ALA A 174 -8.81 -13.09 -0.80
N LYS A 175 -8.57 -13.50 0.44
CA LYS A 175 -9.57 -13.41 1.50
C LYS A 175 -9.91 -11.95 1.80
N GLU A 176 -11.17 -11.64 1.69
CA GLU A 176 -11.69 -10.35 2.14
C GLU A 176 -11.85 -10.37 3.66
N ILE A 177 -11.26 -9.37 4.34
CA ILE A 177 -11.35 -9.19 5.78
C ILE A 177 -11.79 -7.76 6.05
N THR A 178 -12.80 -7.58 6.90
CA THR A 178 -13.24 -6.24 7.29
C THR A 178 -12.23 -5.58 8.24
N ALA A 179 -12.16 -4.25 8.21
CA ALA A 179 -11.35 -3.50 9.16
C ALA A 179 -11.74 -3.82 10.61
N LYS A 180 -13.02 -4.06 10.87
CA LYS A 180 -13.52 -4.47 12.19
C LYS A 180 -12.90 -5.79 12.66
N GLU A 181 -12.82 -6.79 11.78
CA GLU A 181 -12.17 -8.08 12.08
C GLU A 181 -10.67 -7.90 12.29
N LEU A 182 -9.99 -7.10 11.45
CA LEU A 182 -8.56 -6.81 11.61
C LEU A 182 -8.26 -6.10 12.94
N ALA A 183 -9.09 -5.14 13.34
CA ALA A 183 -8.94 -4.45 14.63
C ALA A 183 -9.21 -5.40 15.81
N ALA A 184 -10.24 -6.27 15.72
CA ALA A 184 -10.53 -7.28 16.74
C ALA A 184 -9.37 -8.27 16.89
N ALA A 185 -8.71 -8.64 15.79
CA ALA A 185 -7.51 -9.49 15.79
C ALA A 185 -6.21 -8.71 16.15
N ARG A 186 -6.28 -7.40 16.44
CA ARG A 186 -5.15 -6.51 16.73
C ARG A 186 -4.10 -6.46 15.61
N ILE A 187 -4.53 -6.60 14.39
CA ILE A 187 -3.70 -6.46 13.18
C ILE A 187 -3.58 -4.99 12.79
N ILE A 188 -4.65 -4.20 13.01
CA ILE A 188 -4.65 -2.74 12.86
C ILE A 188 -5.00 -2.06 14.19
N ASN A 189 -4.68 -0.77 14.31
CA ASN A 189 -4.81 -0.04 15.57
C ASN A 189 -6.27 0.23 15.96
N ALA A 190 -7.12 0.61 15.00
CA ALA A 190 -8.54 0.84 15.25
C ALA A 190 -9.38 0.69 13.98
N ALA A 191 -10.62 0.23 14.17
CA ALA A 191 -11.70 0.32 13.22
C ALA A 191 -12.88 1.01 13.88
N VAL A 192 -13.37 2.09 13.27
CA VAL A 192 -14.40 2.95 13.85
C VAL A 192 -15.51 3.26 12.84
N PRO A 193 -16.72 3.62 13.28
CA PRO A 193 -17.71 4.14 12.36
C PRO A 193 -17.13 5.27 11.51
N ARG A 194 -17.46 5.30 10.22
CA ARG A 194 -16.92 6.26 9.25
C ARG A 194 -17.00 7.72 9.74
N ALA A 195 -18.09 8.09 10.41
CA ALA A 195 -18.28 9.43 10.97
C ALA A 195 -17.29 9.79 12.09
N GLN A 196 -16.63 8.80 12.69
CA GLN A 196 -15.63 8.99 13.75
C GLN A 196 -14.19 8.88 13.25
N LEU A 197 -13.98 8.52 11.99
CA LEU A 197 -12.66 8.24 11.44
C LEU A 197 -11.71 9.42 11.57
N ASP A 198 -12.14 10.61 11.14
CA ASP A 198 -11.32 11.82 11.19
C ASP A 198 -10.95 12.19 12.62
N ALA A 199 -11.91 12.19 13.52
CA ALA A 199 -11.67 12.50 14.93
C ALA A 199 -10.70 11.52 15.59
N THR A 200 -10.76 10.23 15.21
CA THR A 200 -9.87 9.19 15.73
C THR A 200 -8.44 9.36 15.20
N VAL A 201 -8.29 9.65 13.92
CA VAL A 201 -6.98 9.92 13.28
C VAL A 201 -6.37 11.19 13.86
N ASP A 202 -7.14 12.26 14.02
CA ASP A 202 -6.68 13.53 14.61
C ASP A 202 -6.23 13.34 16.06
N ALA A 203 -6.96 12.57 16.84
CA ALA A 203 -6.58 12.26 18.24
C ALA A 203 -5.24 11.50 18.29
N MET A 204 -5.05 10.51 17.40
CA MET A 204 -3.79 9.78 17.28
C MET A 204 -2.64 10.70 16.87
N ALA A 205 -2.85 11.53 15.85
CA ALA A 205 -1.84 12.48 15.38
C ALA A 205 -1.45 13.49 16.49
N LYS A 206 -2.43 14.03 17.23
CA LYS A 206 -2.19 14.92 18.37
C LYS A 206 -1.37 14.24 19.47
N ALA A 207 -1.71 13.01 19.82
CA ALA A 207 -0.95 12.24 20.82
C ALA A 207 0.51 12.02 20.40
N LEU A 208 0.78 11.82 19.10
CA LEU A 208 2.14 11.73 18.56
C LEU A 208 2.87 13.09 18.62
N LEU A 209 2.19 14.18 18.36
CA LEU A 209 2.76 15.53 18.45
C LEU A 209 3.18 15.92 19.87
N GLU A 210 2.59 15.33 20.91
CA GLU A 210 3.00 15.50 22.31
C GLU A 210 4.34 14.83 22.63
N ARG A 211 4.81 13.90 21.81
CA ARG A 211 6.07 13.20 22.03
C ARG A 211 7.25 14.04 21.58
N THR A 212 8.41 13.81 22.19
CA THR A 212 9.66 14.45 21.77
C THR A 212 10.03 14.00 20.36
N PRO A 213 10.18 14.90 19.37
CA PRO A 213 10.41 14.53 17.97
C PRO A 213 11.61 13.60 17.78
N TYR A 214 12.72 13.93 18.41
CA TYR A 214 13.96 13.17 18.32
C TYR A 214 13.79 11.73 18.85
N SER A 215 13.20 11.58 20.02
CA SER A 215 12.96 10.25 20.62
C SER A 215 12.00 9.41 19.77
N LEU A 216 10.94 10.04 19.23
CA LEU A 216 9.99 9.36 18.38
C LEU A 216 10.64 8.90 17.06
N ALA A 217 11.48 9.76 16.45
CA ALA A 217 12.24 9.43 15.26
C ALA A 217 13.17 8.22 15.47
N LEU A 218 13.92 8.21 16.57
CA LEU A 218 14.83 7.11 16.92
C LEU A 218 14.06 5.82 17.25
N ALA A 219 12.92 5.94 17.96
CA ALA A 219 12.06 4.79 18.26
C ALA A 219 11.51 4.17 16.98
N LYS A 220 11.03 4.98 16.02
CA LYS A 220 10.61 4.48 14.69
C LYS A 220 11.76 3.80 13.97
N ARG A 221 12.93 4.40 13.87
CA ARG A 221 14.10 3.79 13.22
C ARG A 221 14.48 2.44 13.82
N ALA A 222 14.39 2.31 15.14
CA ALA A 222 14.66 1.04 15.80
C ALA A 222 13.56 0.00 15.52
N ALA A 223 12.29 0.38 15.65
CA ALA A 223 11.17 -0.51 15.41
C ALA A 223 11.09 -0.97 13.94
N ASN A 224 11.38 -0.07 12.99
CA ASN A 224 11.31 -0.36 11.56
C ASN A 224 12.49 -1.19 11.02
N LYS A 225 13.46 -1.60 11.85
CA LYS A 225 14.53 -2.51 11.40
C LYS A 225 14.00 -3.81 10.83
N VAL A 226 12.97 -4.39 11.43
CA VAL A 226 12.34 -5.63 10.93
C VAL A 226 11.64 -5.41 9.59
N PHE A 227 11.03 -4.25 9.39
CA PHE A 227 10.41 -3.87 8.11
C PHE A 227 11.48 -3.70 7.02
N ALA A 228 12.55 -2.97 7.31
CA ALA A 228 13.67 -2.74 6.39
C ALA A 228 14.37 -4.06 6.02
N GLU A 229 14.63 -4.94 6.99
CA GLU A 229 15.21 -6.26 6.74
C GLU A 229 14.31 -7.08 5.84
N ARG A 230 13.03 -7.19 6.16
CA ARG A 230 12.07 -7.96 5.37
C ARG A 230 11.93 -7.40 3.96
N PHE A 231 11.86 -6.09 3.81
CA PHE A 231 11.80 -5.42 2.53
C PHE A 231 13.04 -5.76 1.68
N ASN A 232 14.24 -5.57 2.21
CA ASN A 232 15.48 -5.83 1.50
C ASN A 232 15.67 -7.31 1.10
N LEU A 233 15.16 -8.24 1.91
CA LEU A 233 15.28 -9.68 1.63
C LEU A 233 14.26 -10.19 0.61
N THR A 234 13.10 -9.54 0.50
CA THR A 234 11.96 -10.17 -0.18
C THR A 234 11.44 -9.36 -1.36
N TYR A 235 11.50 -8.03 -1.30
CA TYR A 235 10.76 -7.17 -2.23
C TYR A 235 11.19 -7.38 -3.69
N ASP A 236 12.49 -7.26 -3.98
CA ASP A 236 12.97 -7.38 -5.36
C ASP A 236 12.70 -8.76 -5.96
N LEU A 237 12.80 -9.82 -5.13
CA LEU A 237 12.46 -11.18 -5.54
C LEU A 237 10.96 -11.32 -5.86
N ALA A 238 10.11 -10.83 -4.97
CA ALA A 238 8.65 -10.95 -5.13
C ALA A 238 8.15 -10.14 -6.33
N TRP A 239 8.67 -8.91 -6.49
CA TRP A 239 8.38 -8.07 -7.64
C TRP A 239 8.86 -8.70 -8.95
N SER A 240 10.06 -9.31 -8.98
CA SER A 240 10.55 -10.04 -10.14
C SER A 240 9.64 -11.21 -10.53
N TYR A 241 9.10 -11.93 -9.54
CA TYR A 241 8.13 -13.02 -9.80
C TYR A 241 6.81 -12.49 -10.35
N GLU A 242 6.34 -11.34 -9.87
CA GLU A 242 5.15 -10.69 -10.41
C GLU A 242 5.36 -10.29 -11.87
N LEU A 243 6.48 -9.66 -12.21
CA LEU A 243 6.85 -9.33 -13.59
C LEU A 243 6.92 -10.58 -14.48
N LEU A 244 7.51 -11.68 -14.01
CA LEU A 244 7.53 -12.94 -14.73
C LEU A 244 6.12 -13.46 -15.03
N ASN A 245 5.20 -13.33 -14.09
CA ASN A 245 3.80 -13.69 -14.32
C ASN A 245 3.17 -12.81 -15.42
N PHE A 246 3.41 -11.50 -15.42
CA PHE A 246 2.90 -10.63 -16.48
C PHE A 246 3.43 -11.05 -17.85
N PHE A 247 4.72 -11.39 -17.97
CA PHE A 247 5.28 -11.89 -19.24
C PHE A 247 4.66 -13.22 -19.68
N GLN A 248 4.45 -14.16 -18.75
CA GLN A 248 3.79 -15.43 -19.08
C GLN A 248 2.38 -15.23 -19.63
N HIS A 249 1.63 -14.30 -19.08
CA HIS A 249 0.24 -14.05 -19.49
C HIS A 249 0.11 -13.19 -20.74
N GLY A 250 1.18 -12.52 -21.15
CA GLY A 250 1.25 -11.79 -22.43
C GLY A 250 1.46 -12.70 -23.63
N GLN A 251 1.83 -13.97 -23.42
CA GLN A 251 2.01 -14.97 -24.46
C GLN A 251 0.70 -15.72 -24.73
N SER A 252 0.48 -16.12 -25.98
CA SER A 252 -0.66 -17.00 -26.32
C SER A 252 -0.55 -18.34 -25.58
N PRO A 253 -1.65 -19.07 -25.35
CA PRO A 253 -1.60 -20.39 -24.72
C PRO A 253 -0.60 -21.34 -25.38
N ASP A 254 -0.45 -21.26 -26.72
CA ASP A 254 0.46 -22.09 -27.49
C ASP A 254 1.93 -21.70 -27.31
N GLU A 255 2.23 -20.44 -27.04
CA GLU A 255 3.59 -19.93 -26.79
C GLU A 255 4.08 -20.16 -25.35
N ARG A 256 3.15 -20.41 -24.42
CA ARG A 256 3.48 -20.61 -23.01
C ARG A 256 4.21 -21.91 -22.72
N GLY A 257 4.20 -22.91 -23.64
CA GLY A 257 4.91 -24.18 -23.49
C GLY A 257 4.55 -24.99 -22.22
N VAL A 258 3.58 -24.51 -21.46
CA VAL A 258 3.13 -25.10 -20.21
C VAL A 258 1.84 -25.82 -20.55
N SER A 259 1.96 -27.08 -20.92
CA SER A 259 0.83 -27.99 -20.80
C SER A 259 0.35 -27.89 -19.34
N SER A 260 -0.95 -27.67 -19.16
CA SER A 260 -1.68 -27.70 -17.90
C SER A 260 -0.95 -28.55 -16.83
N LEU A 261 -0.29 -27.91 -15.88
CA LEU A 261 0.02 -28.53 -14.61
C LEU A 261 -1.26 -28.75 -13.83
#